data_9169642a4d693437fb55b6587f43baff
#
_entry.id   9169642a4d693437fb55b6587f43baff
#
_cell.length_a   1.000
_cell.length_b   1.000
_cell.length_c   1.000
_cell.angle_alpha   90.00
_cell.angle_beta   90.00
_cell.angle_gamma   90.00
#
_symmetry.space_group_name_H-M   'P 1'
#
loop_
_entity.id
_entity.type
_entity.pdbx_description
1 polymer ?
#
loop_
_entity_poly.entity_id
_entity_poly.type
_entity_poly.pdbx_seq_one_letter_code
_entity_poly.pdbx_strand_id
1 'polypeptide(L)'
;NQGRAVKFFAEQVEKASGGKMRVRAIGSAALGPDTQMQQALIGGAQEMMVGSTATLVGVAPQMALWDTPFLINNTREADALLDGPVGDKVKAALEPKGMVGLAYWENGFRNLTNNKHPVAKLEDMSGIKLRVMQNNVFLDSFKALGANAVPLPFSELFTALETRAVDGQENPYNTIVSSKFYEVQKYLTVTNHVYSPWIVTVSKKWWDQLSAAEKKVLQEAAVKSREFERKDTREEAAKALADLKQKGMQVNELSVADANRMREKLTSVHSTVASGVG
;
A
#
# COMPACT_ATOMS: atom_id res chain seq x y z
N ASN A 1 -6.70 9.16 -6.81
CA ASN A 1 -5.27 9.46 -6.75
C ASN A 1 -4.43 8.50 -7.58
N GLN A 2 -4.33 7.19 -7.27
CA GLN A 2 -3.54 6.24 -8.05
C GLN A 2 -3.93 6.25 -9.54
N GLY A 3 -5.22 6.23 -9.86
CA GLY A 3 -5.69 6.28 -11.25
C GLY A 3 -5.29 7.56 -11.98
N ARG A 4 -5.34 8.72 -11.31
CA ARG A 4 -4.88 9.99 -11.88
C ARG A 4 -3.38 9.98 -12.14
N ALA A 5 -2.60 9.41 -11.24
CA ALA A 5 -1.15 9.28 -11.39
C ALA A 5 -0.77 8.34 -12.54
N VAL A 6 -1.49 7.23 -12.70
CA VAL A 6 -1.28 6.31 -13.84
C VAL A 6 -1.61 7.00 -15.16
N LYS A 7 -2.68 7.80 -15.22
CA LYS A 7 -3.01 8.62 -16.37
C LYS A 7 -1.90 9.64 -16.70
N PHE A 8 -1.42 10.34 -15.68
CA PHE A 8 -0.30 11.27 -15.81
C PHE A 8 0.96 10.56 -16.34
N PHE A 9 1.27 9.38 -15.78
CA PHE A 9 2.38 8.55 -16.26
C PHE A 9 2.24 8.19 -17.74
N ALA A 10 1.06 7.75 -18.17
CA ALA A 10 0.78 7.43 -19.56
C ALA A 10 1.03 8.62 -20.49
N GLU A 11 0.57 9.81 -20.10
CA GLU A 11 0.78 11.05 -20.83
C GLU A 11 2.28 11.42 -20.93
N GLN A 12 3.03 11.26 -19.83
CA GLN A 12 4.48 11.53 -19.82
C GLN A 12 5.24 10.55 -20.72
N VAL A 13 4.90 9.28 -20.71
CA VAL A 13 5.52 8.26 -21.59
C VAL A 13 5.27 8.56 -23.05
N GLU A 14 4.03 8.87 -23.43
CA GLU A 14 3.68 9.20 -24.81
C GLU A 14 4.42 10.46 -25.30
N LYS A 15 4.43 11.51 -24.49
CA LYS A 15 5.12 12.75 -24.78
C LYS A 15 6.63 12.56 -24.93
N ALA A 16 7.27 11.92 -23.97
CA ALA A 16 8.72 11.72 -23.94
C ALA A 16 9.21 10.80 -25.06
N SER A 17 8.38 9.87 -25.54
CA SER A 17 8.69 8.98 -26.66
C SER A 17 8.32 9.51 -28.02
N GLY A 18 7.78 10.73 -28.11
CA GLY A 18 7.25 11.28 -29.37
C GLY A 18 6.11 10.43 -29.97
N GLY A 19 5.28 9.85 -29.10
CA GLY A 19 4.14 9.02 -29.50
C GLY A 19 4.50 7.55 -29.86
N LYS A 20 5.77 7.18 -29.77
CA LYS A 20 6.22 5.82 -30.10
C LYS A 20 5.85 4.77 -29.03
N MET A 21 5.75 5.21 -27.78
CA MET A 21 5.32 4.36 -26.66
C MET A 21 3.99 4.87 -26.13
N ARG A 22 3.08 3.95 -25.85
CA ARG A 22 1.77 4.25 -25.29
C ARG A 22 1.48 3.32 -24.12
N VAL A 23 0.90 3.88 -23.07
CA VAL A 23 0.48 3.13 -21.89
C VAL A 23 -1.04 3.06 -21.88
N ARG A 24 -1.56 1.85 -21.86
CA ARG A 24 -2.97 1.58 -21.64
C ARG A 24 -3.21 1.32 -20.16
N ALA A 25 -3.86 2.26 -19.49
CA ALA A 25 -4.22 2.11 -18.09
C ALA A 25 -5.44 1.19 -17.94
N ILE A 26 -5.33 0.16 -17.10
CA ILE A 26 -6.39 -0.79 -16.79
C ILE A 26 -6.55 -0.81 -15.27
N GLY A 27 -7.66 -0.26 -14.79
CA GLY A 27 -7.92 -0.08 -13.36
C GLY A 27 -8.90 -1.08 -12.78
N SER A 28 -9.25 -0.83 -11.51
CA SER A 28 -10.31 -1.56 -10.78
C SER A 28 -10.12 -3.08 -10.72
N ALA A 29 -8.86 -3.52 -10.63
CA ALA A 29 -8.48 -4.93 -10.59
C ALA A 29 -9.02 -5.78 -11.78
N ALA A 30 -9.25 -5.14 -12.94
CA ALA A 30 -9.77 -5.84 -14.12
C ALA A 30 -8.82 -6.94 -14.64
N LEU A 31 -7.53 -6.89 -14.31
CA LEU A 31 -6.55 -7.91 -14.62
C LEU A 31 -6.34 -8.94 -13.49
N GLY A 32 -7.13 -8.86 -12.44
CA GLY A 32 -7.09 -9.75 -11.30
C GLY A 32 -6.50 -9.12 -10.03
N PRO A 33 -6.41 -9.89 -8.94
CA PRO A 33 -5.77 -9.47 -7.69
C PRO A 33 -4.28 -9.16 -7.87
N ASP A 34 -3.72 -8.36 -6.96
CA ASP A 34 -2.30 -7.94 -7.01
C ASP A 34 -1.34 -9.11 -7.20
N THR A 35 -1.50 -10.18 -6.45
CA THR A 35 -0.61 -11.36 -6.55
C THR A 35 -0.70 -12.06 -7.91
N GLN A 36 -1.88 -12.09 -8.52
CA GLN A 36 -2.05 -12.63 -9.88
C GLN A 36 -1.38 -11.73 -10.91
N MET A 37 -1.53 -10.42 -10.82
CA MET A 37 -0.86 -9.46 -11.70
C MET A 37 0.66 -9.53 -11.56
N GLN A 38 1.18 -9.70 -10.35
CA GLN A 38 2.61 -9.89 -10.10
C GLN A 38 3.14 -11.14 -10.80
N GLN A 39 2.43 -12.26 -10.74
CA GLN A 39 2.80 -13.47 -11.47
C GLN A 39 2.75 -13.27 -12.99
N ALA A 40 1.79 -12.49 -13.49
CA ALA A 40 1.71 -12.14 -14.90
C ALA A 40 2.89 -11.26 -15.35
N LEU A 41 3.39 -10.35 -14.51
CA LEU A 41 4.62 -9.59 -14.76
C LEU A 41 5.83 -10.51 -14.83
N ILE A 42 6.01 -11.36 -13.83
CA ILE A 42 7.13 -12.33 -13.77
C ILE A 42 7.12 -13.24 -14.99
N GLY A 43 5.95 -13.70 -15.39
CA GLY A 43 5.76 -14.54 -16.58
C GLY A 43 5.92 -13.82 -17.92
N GLY A 44 5.82 -12.49 -17.93
CA GLY A 44 5.89 -11.66 -19.14
C GLY A 44 4.55 -11.48 -19.86
N ALA A 45 3.45 -11.89 -19.26
CA ALA A 45 2.10 -11.73 -19.83
C ALA A 45 1.50 -10.33 -19.57
N GLN A 46 2.07 -9.58 -18.65
CA GLN A 46 1.72 -8.20 -18.35
C GLN A 46 3.00 -7.37 -18.27
N GLU A 47 2.99 -6.16 -18.82
CA GLU A 47 4.20 -5.33 -18.89
C GLU A 47 4.49 -4.57 -17.59
N MET A 48 3.47 -3.95 -17.00
CA MET A 48 3.62 -3.07 -15.86
C MET A 48 2.45 -3.19 -14.89
N MET A 49 2.70 -2.81 -13.62
CA MET A 49 1.64 -2.58 -12.64
C MET A 49 2.06 -1.54 -11.60
N VAL A 50 1.07 -0.96 -10.96
CA VAL A 50 1.23 -0.21 -9.72
C VAL A 50 0.46 -0.95 -8.63
N GLY A 51 1.14 -1.33 -7.57
CA GLY A 51 0.52 -2.07 -6.46
C GLY A 51 1.19 -1.81 -5.13
N SER A 52 0.67 -2.45 -4.09
CA SER A 52 1.25 -2.35 -2.74
C SER A 52 2.57 -3.12 -2.65
N THR A 53 3.57 -2.50 -2.01
CA THR A 53 4.81 -3.21 -1.65
C THR A 53 4.54 -4.40 -0.73
N ALA A 54 3.48 -4.33 0.07
CA ALA A 54 3.11 -5.38 1.01
C ALA A 54 2.78 -6.73 0.34
N THR A 55 2.16 -6.70 -0.82
CA THR A 55 1.83 -7.93 -1.57
C THR A 55 3.03 -8.54 -2.30
N LEU A 56 4.17 -7.82 -2.33
CA LEU A 56 5.43 -8.29 -2.92
C LEU A 56 6.33 -9.05 -1.95
N VAL A 57 6.00 -9.11 -0.67
CA VAL A 57 6.82 -9.80 0.34
C VAL A 57 7.03 -11.29 0.00
N GLY A 58 6.04 -11.92 -0.61
CA GLY A 58 6.15 -13.30 -1.11
C GLY A 58 7.10 -13.45 -2.30
N VAL A 59 7.38 -12.38 -3.03
CA VAL A 59 8.33 -12.34 -4.15
C VAL A 59 9.72 -11.96 -3.67
N ALA A 60 9.82 -10.88 -2.91
CA ALA A 60 11.06 -10.34 -2.36
C ALA A 60 10.86 -10.01 -0.87
N PRO A 61 11.38 -10.84 0.05
CA PRO A 61 11.19 -10.64 1.49
C PRO A 61 11.65 -9.27 2.01
N GLN A 62 12.61 -8.64 1.34
CA GLN A 62 13.10 -7.30 1.66
C GLN A 62 11.98 -6.24 1.66
N MET A 63 10.92 -6.45 0.89
CA MET A 63 9.75 -5.56 0.87
C MET A 63 9.03 -5.47 2.23
N ALA A 64 9.22 -6.44 3.12
CA ALA A 64 8.67 -6.44 4.47
C ALA A 64 9.19 -5.27 5.32
N LEU A 65 10.31 -4.66 4.95
CA LEU A 65 10.83 -3.47 5.63
C LEU A 65 9.78 -2.37 5.71
N TRP A 66 9.06 -2.13 4.62
CA TRP A 66 8.02 -1.08 4.55
C TRP A 66 6.79 -1.35 5.40
N ASP A 67 6.55 -2.61 5.76
CA ASP A 67 5.41 -3.02 6.57
C ASP A 67 5.69 -2.98 8.07
N THR A 68 6.91 -2.61 8.45
CA THR A 68 7.33 -2.52 9.85
C THR A 68 6.50 -1.44 10.56
N PRO A 69 5.74 -1.79 11.60
CA PRO A 69 4.92 -0.83 12.32
C PRO A 69 5.74 0.32 12.88
N PHE A 70 5.26 1.56 12.68
CA PHE A 70 5.84 2.79 13.19
C PHE A 70 7.28 3.10 12.76
N LEU A 71 7.77 2.45 11.70
CA LEU A 71 9.11 2.72 11.14
C LEU A 71 9.21 4.14 10.58
N ILE A 72 8.19 4.57 9.86
CA ILE A 72 8.10 5.89 9.20
C ILE A 72 7.02 6.70 9.91
N ASN A 73 7.36 7.90 10.39
CA ASN A 73 6.47 8.72 11.21
C ASN A 73 5.89 9.93 10.48
N ASN A 74 6.47 10.32 9.37
CA ASN A 74 6.01 11.45 8.57
C ASN A 74 6.44 11.31 7.10
N THR A 75 5.88 12.14 6.23
CA THR A 75 6.16 12.08 4.79
C THR A 75 7.59 12.46 4.42
N ARG A 76 8.25 13.28 5.21
CA ARG A 76 9.66 13.64 5.00
C ARG A 76 10.58 12.43 5.21
N GLU A 77 10.35 11.68 6.28
CA GLU A 77 11.06 10.42 6.54
C GLU A 77 10.79 9.39 5.43
N ALA A 78 9.53 9.30 4.99
CA ALA A 78 9.14 8.42 3.90
C ALA A 78 9.91 8.73 2.62
N ASP A 79 9.95 9.99 2.20
CA ASP A 79 10.64 10.40 0.99
C ASP A 79 12.16 10.13 1.08
N ALA A 80 12.77 10.46 2.20
CA ALA A 80 14.20 10.24 2.41
C ALA A 80 14.57 8.75 2.38
N LEU A 81 13.75 7.91 2.99
CA LEU A 81 14.03 6.48 3.09
C LEU A 81 13.75 5.75 1.77
N LEU A 82 12.61 6.02 1.15
CA LEU A 82 12.17 5.36 -0.10
C LEU A 82 13.03 5.77 -1.30
N ASP A 83 13.38 7.05 -1.41
CA ASP A 83 14.12 7.58 -2.56
C ASP A 83 15.64 7.58 -2.35
N GLY A 84 16.09 7.14 -1.20
CA GLY A 84 17.51 7.00 -0.84
C GLY A 84 18.07 5.60 -1.07
N PRO A 85 19.31 5.35 -0.60
CA PRO A 85 20.02 4.09 -0.81
C PRO A 85 19.29 2.86 -0.28
N VAL A 86 18.54 2.99 0.82
CA VAL A 86 17.75 1.88 1.38
C VAL A 86 16.62 1.48 0.44
N GLY A 87 15.87 2.47 -0.05
CA GLY A 87 14.81 2.23 -1.03
C GLY A 87 15.33 1.61 -2.32
N ASP A 88 16.48 2.07 -2.80
CA ASP A 88 17.12 1.52 -4.00
C ASP A 88 17.53 0.05 -3.79
N LYS A 89 18.12 -0.27 -2.65
CA LYS A 89 18.51 -1.64 -2.29
C LYS A 89 17.28 -2.57 -2.23
N VAL A 90 16.20 -2.11 -1.63
CA VAL A 90 14.96 -2.90 -1.54
C VAL A 90 14.33 -3.11 -2.92
N LYS A 91 14.26 -2.07 -3.77
CA LYS A 91 13.80 -2.21 -5.16
C LYS A 91 14.63 -3.21 -5.95
N ALA A 92 15.95 -3.15 -5.81
CA ALA A 92 16.87 -4.03 -6.52
C ALA A 92 16.65 -5.53 -6.20
N ALA A 93 16.09 -5.84 -5.03
CA ALA A 93 15.76 -7.21 -4.65
C ALA A 93 14.67 -7.86 -5.53
N LEU A 94 13.90 -7.07 -6.26
CA LEU A 94 12.90 -7.57 -7.22
C LEU A 94 13.52 -8.12 -8.50
N GLU A 95 14.67 -7.60 -8.92
CA GLU A 95 15.25 -7.90 -10.23
C GLU A 95 15.57 -9.39 -10.42
N PRO A 96 16.22 -10.09 -9.47
CA PRO A 96 16.44 -11.53 -9.59
C PRO A 96 15.14 -12.34 -9.61
N LYS A 97 14.04 -11.75 -9.21
CA LYS A 97 12.71 -12.38 -9.14
C LYS A 97 11.84 -12.12 -10.37
N GLY A 98 12.36 -11.43 -11.37
CA GLY A 98 11.70 -11.20 -12.64
C GLY A 98 10.89 -9.89 -12.72
N MET A 99 11.11 -8.95 -11.82
CA MET A 99 10.46 -7.64 -11.80
C MET A 99 11.50 -6.52 -11.66
N VAL A 100 11.22 -5.36 -12.25
CA VAL A 100 12.04 -4.16 -12.09
C VAL A 100 11.21 -3.10 -11.39
N GLY A 101 11.67 -2.60 -10.24
CA GLY A 101 11.05 -1.50 -9.53
C GLY A 101 11.54 -0.16 -10.06
N LEU A 102 10.64 0.71 -10.51
CA LEU A 102 11.00 2.01 -11.08
C LEU A 102 10.95 3.15 -10.06
N ALA A 103 9.90 3.23 -9.28
CA ALA A 103 9.71 4.28 -8.29
C ALA A 103 8.70 3.86 -7.23
N TYR A 104 8.84 4.39 -6.02
CA TYR A 104 7.81 4.29 -4.98
C TYR A 104 6.85 5.48 -5.09
N TRP A 105 5.57 5.17 -5.12
CA TRP A 105 4.49 6.12 -4.95
C TRP A 105 3.91 6.00 -3.54
N GLU A 106 2.93 6.81 -3.20
CA GLU A 106 2.37 6.84 -1.85
C GLU A 106 0.94 6.33 -1.80
N ASN A 107 0.70 5.31 -0.97
CA ASN A 107 -0.65 4.99 -0.51
C ASN A 107 -0.99 5.86 0.71
N GLY A 108 -0.12 5.87 1.70
CA GLY A 108 -0.19 6.74 2.87
C GLY A 108 -0.15 5.99 4.20
N PHE A 109 -0.40 6.73 5.28
CA PHE A 109 -0.50 6.18 6.63
C PHE A 109 -1.82 5.45 6.80
N ARG A 110 -1.73 4.22 7.30
CA ARG A 110 -2.87 3.32 7.45
C ARG A 110 -3.56 3.49 8.79
N ASN A 111 -4.89 3.40 8.78
CA ASN A 111 -5.76 3.54 9.93
C ASN A 111 -6.82 2.43 9.95
N LEU A 112 -7.38 2.16 11.11
CA LEU A 112 -8.28 1.05 11.37
C LEU A 112 -9.74 1.46 11.17
N THR A 113 -10.53 0.63 10.49
CA THR A 113 -12.00 0.72 10.51
C THR A 113 -12.64 -0.58 10.92
N ASN A 114 -13.83 -0.52 11.52
CA ASN A 114 -14.62 -1.70 11.84
C ASN A 114 -16.11 -1.34 12.06
N ASN A 115 -16.95 -2.36 12.18
CA ASN A 115 -18.38 -2.23 12.42
C ASN A 115 -18.83 -2.57 13.84
N LYS A 116 -17.93 -3.07 14.68
CA LYS A 116 -18.34 -3.56 16.00
C LYS A 116 -18.45 -2.45 17.04
N HIS A 117 -17.36 -1.73 17.27
CA HIS A 117 -17.27 -0.70 18.30
C HIS A 117 -16.02 0.18 18.04
N PRO A 118 -15.98 1.39 18.63
CA PRO A 118 -14.74 2.16 18.65
C PRO A 118 -13.60 1.38 19.32
N VAL A 119 -12.38 1.52 18.83
CA VAL A 119 -11.16 1.01 19.45
C VAL A 119 -10.53 2.17 20.23
N ALA A 120 -10.85 2.30 21.50
CA ALA A 120 -10.34 3.35 22.38
C ALA A 120 -9.11 2.89 23.18
N LYS A 121 -8.95 1.60 23.39
CA LYS A 121 -7.85 0.98 24.11
C LYS A 121 -7.45 -0.34 23.44
N LEU A 122 -6.28 -0.84 23.79
CA LEU A 122 -5.71 -2.03 23.16
C LEU A 122 -6.64 -3.25 23.25
N GLU A 123 -7.30 -3.45 24.38
CA GLU A 123 -8.21 -4.57 24.62
C GLU A 123 -9.42 -4.58 23.69
N ASP A 124 -9.79 -3.44 23.14
CA ASP A 124 -10.89 -3.31 22.18
C ASP A 124 -10.60 -3.99 20.84
N MET A 125 -9.34 -4.33 20.56
CA MET A 125 -8.96 -5.11 19.39
C MET A 125 -9.45 -6.57 19.46
N SER A 126 -9.67 -7.08 20.67
CA SER A 126 -10.10 -8.47 20.89
C SER A 126 -11.45 -8.74 20.23
N GLY A 127 -11.54 -9.85 19.53
CA GLY A 127 -12.78 -10.27 18.88
C GLY A 127 -13.12 -9.55 17.58
N ILE A 128 -12.31 -8.62 17.11
CA ILE A 128 -12.47 -8.02 15.80
C ILE A 128 -11.87 -8.96 14.75
N LYS A 129 -12.71 -9.43 13.83
CA LYS A 129 -12.26 -10.16 12.64
C LYS A 129 -11.80 -9.15 11.61
N LEU A 130 -10.50 -8.99 11.49
CA LEU A 130 -9.87 -7.92 10.71
C LEU A 130 -9.25 -8.47 9.43
N ARG A 131 -9.68 -7.97 8.30
CA ARG A 131 -8.98 -8.24 7.04
C ARG A 131 -7.63 -7.53 7.05
N VAL A 132 -6.60 -8.25 6.68
CA VAL A 132 -5.27 -7.72 6.39
C VAL A 132 -4.87 -8.05 4.95
N MET A 133 -3.86 -7.37 4.43
CA MET A 133 -3.25 -7.76 3.15
C MET A 133 -2.61 -9.14 3.26
N GLN A 134 -2.43 -9.81 2.13
CA GLN A 134 -1.81 -11.15 2.04
C GLN A 134 -0.30 -11.07 2.35
N ASN A 135 0.01 -10.89 3.62
CA ASN A 135 1.33 -10.54 4.12
C ASN A 135 1.46 -10.95 5.58
N ASN A 136 2.51 -11.71 5.89
CA ASN A 136 2.73 -12.23 7.25
C ASN A 136 3.01 -11.12 8.27
N VAL A 137 3.63 -10.01 7.88
CA VAL A 137 3.93 -8.91 8.82
C VAL A 137 2.64 -8.29 9.34
N PHE A 138 1.67 -8.03 8.45
CA PHE A 138 0.35 -7.54 8.87
C PHE A 138 -0.42 -8.58 9.67
N LEU A 139 -0.37 -9.83 9.25
CA LEU A 139 -1.02 -10.93 9.97
C LEU A 139 -0.50 -11.02 11.41
N ASP A 140 0.81 -11.05 11.59
CA ASP A 140 1.46 -11.17 12.91
C ASP A 140 1.25 -9.91 13.74
N SER A 141 1.28 -8.72 13.13
CA SER A 141 1.05 -7.44 13.81
C SER A 141 -0.34 -7.41 14.45
N PHE A 142 -1.38 -7.70 13.70
CA PHE A 142 -2.74 -7.63 14.24
C PHE A 142 -3.09 -8.80 15.15
N LYS A 143 -2.49 -9.97 14.97
CA LYS A 143 -2.54 -11.05 15.96
C LYS A 143 -1.91 -10.63 17.29
N ALA A 144 -0.74 -9.99 17.25
CA ALA A 144 -0.07 -9.49 18.45
C ALA A 144 -0.91 -8.43 19.18
N LEU A 145 -1.73 -7.67 18.47
CA LEU A 145 -2.67 -6.70 19.04
C LEU A 145 -3.97 -7.34 19.57
N GLY A 146 -4.18 -8.63 19.35
CA GLY A 146 -5.34 -9.35 19.84
C GLY A 146 -6.51 -9.48 18.86
N ALA A 147 -6.38 -8.99 17.65
CA ALA A 147 -7.39 -9.15 16.61
C ALA A 147 -7.34 -10.55 15.97
N ASN A 148 -8.47 -10.96 15.40
CA ASN A 148 -8.52 -12.14 14.54
C ASN A 148 -8.23 -11.72 13.10
N ALA A 149 -6.96 -11.71 12.72
CA ALA A 149 -6.50 -11.25 11.41
C ALA A 149 -6.74 -12.29 10.31
N VAL A 150 -7.32 -11.87 9.20
CA VAL A 150 -7.67 -12.71 8.05
C VAL A 150 -7.10 -12.10 6.77
N PRO A 151 -6.17 -12.77 6.09
CA PRO A 151 -5.66 -12.28 4.80
C PRO A 151 -6.72 -12.42 3.71
N LEU A 152 -6.96 -11.33 2.99
CA LEU A 152 -7.84 -11.32 1.80
C LEU A 152 -7.27 -10.38 0.73
N PRO A 153 -7.44 -10.70 -0.58
CA PRO A 153 -7.14 -9.75 -1.64
C PRO A 153 -7.99 -8.48 -1.50
N PHE A 154 -7.43 -7.34 -1.90
CA PHE A 154 -8.16 -6.07 -1.87
C PHE A 154 -9.44 -6.10 -2.72
N SER A 155 -9.42 -6.80 -3.85
CA SER A 155 -10.58 -6.95 -4.75
C SER A 155 -11.79 -7.62 -4.10
N GLU A 156 -11.60 -8.37 -3.01
CA GLU A 156 -12.68 -9.05 -2.27
C GLU A 156 -13.13 -8.26 -1.03
N LEU A 157 -12.44 -7.17 -0.70
CA LEU A 157 -12.60 -6.50 0.60
C LEU A 157 -13.96 -5.84 0.77
N PHE A 158 -14.44 -5.06 -0.20
CA PHE A 158 -15.73 -4.38 -0.07
C PHE A 158 -16.87 -5.38 0.20
N THR A 159 -16.94 -6.44 -0.58
CA THR A 159 -17.93 -7.50 -0.39
C THR A 159 -17.81 -8.20 0.96
N ALA A 160 -16.59 -8.46 1.42
CA ALA A 160 -16.34 -9.08 2.72
C ALA A 160 -16.81 -8.18 3.88
N LEU A 161 -16.63 -6.86 3.76
CA LEU A 161 -17.14 -5.88 4.73
C LEU A 161 -18.67 -5.76 4.67
N GLU A 162 -19.23 -5.69 3.48
CA GLU A 162 -20.67 -5.58 3.25
C GLU A 162 -21.44 -6.79 3.79
N THR A 163 -20.95 -7.99 3.51
CA THR A 163 -21.56 -9.26 3.98
C THR A 163 -21.20 -9.59 5.42
N ARG A 164 -20.34 -8.79 6.06
CA ARG A 164 -19.82 -9.04 7.41
C ARG A 164 -19.04 -10.34 7.53
N ALA A 165 -18.44 -10.82 6.46
CA ALA A 165 -17.48 -11.91 6.49
C ALA A 165 -16.23 -11.51 7.29
N VAL A 166 -15.91 -10.22 7.30
CA VAL A 166 -14.96 -9.58 8.24
C VAL A 166 -15.63 -8.37 8.90
N ASP A 167 -15.16 -8.02 10.10
CA ASP A 167 -15.70 -6.89 10.86
C ASP A 167 -15.03 -5.56 10.47
N GLY A 168 -13.79 -5.61 10.00
CA GLY A 168 -13.01 -4.43 9.73
C GLY A 168 -11.83 -4.68 8.80
N GLN A 169 -11.11 -3.60 8.56
CA GLN A 169 -9.94 -3.53 7.72
C GLN A 169 -9.03 -2.36 8.17
N GLU A 170 -7.88 -2.17 7.55
CA GLU A 170 -7.02 -1.03 7.75
C GLU A 170 -6.48 -0.54 6.41
N ASN A 171 -6.51 0.76 6.19
CA ASN A 171 -6.05 1.43 4.97
C ASN A 171 -5.83 2.92 5.24
N PRO A 172 -5.12 3.64 4.35
CA PRO A 172 -5.10 5.09 4.38
C PRO A 172 -6.48 5.71 4.13
N TYR A 173 -6.71 6.92 4.64
CA TYR A 173 -7.97 7.64 4.47
C TYR A 173 -8.42 7.75 3.01
N ASN A 174 -7.50 8.03 2.10
CA ASN A 174 -7.81 8.16 0.68
C ASN A 174 -8.42 6.88 0.10
N THR A 175 -7.91 5.73 0.50
CA THR A 175 -8.44 4.43 0.08
C THR A 175 -9.83 4.18 0.68
N ILE A 176 -10.03 4.53 1.95
CA ILE A 176 -11.33 4.42 2.61
C ILE A 176 -12.38 5.27 1.88
N VAL A 177 -12.02 6.50 1.48
CA VAL A 177 -12.88 7.39 0.69
C VAL A 177 -13.14 6.83 -0.70
N SER A 178 -12.10 6.57 -1.47
CA SER A 178 -12.20 6.18 -2.89
C SER A 178 -12.87 4.83 -3.09
N SER A 179 -12.72 3.91 -2.14
CA SER A 179 -13.36 2.59 -2.15
C SER A 179 -14.72 2.59 -1.48
N LYS A 180 -15.19 3.73 -0.99
CA LYS A 180 -16.48 3.89 -0.32
C LYS A 180 -16.66 2.97 0.89
N PHE A 181 -15.58 2.68 1.61
CA PHE A 181 -15.68 1.81 2.80
C PHE A 181 -16.53 2.43 3.91
N TYR A 182 -16.73 3.76 3.92
CA TYR A 182 -17.65 4.43 4.81
C TYR A 182 -19.13 3.97 4.66
N GLU A 183 -19.48 3.35 3.54
CA GLU A 183 -20.82 2.76 3.34
C GLU A 183 -20.99 1.44 4.10
N VAL A 184 -19.91 0.77 4.42
CA VAL A 184 -19.88 -0.57 5.04
C VAL A 184 -19.06 -0.62 6.33
N GLN A 185 -18.57 0.52 6.82
CA GLN A 185 -17.80 0.64 8.05
C GLN A 185 -18.28 1.83 8.87
N LYS A 186 -18.51 1.64 10.16
CA LYS A 186 -19.07 2.66 11.05
C LYS A 186 -18.01 3.42 11.84
N TYR A 187 -16.98 2.74 12.30
CA TYR A 187 -15.97 3.27 13.22
C TYR A 187 -14.61 3.36 12.54
N LEU A 188 -13.93 4.50 12.74
CA LEU A 188 -12.56 4.70 12.31
C LEU A 188 -11.71 5.09 13.52
N THR A 189 -10.64 4.34 13.77
CA THR A 189 -9.66 4.66 14.79
C THR A 189 -8.37 5.13 14.13
N VAL A 190 -7.92 6.33 14.50
CA VAL A 190 -6.68 6.90 14.00
C VAL A 190 -5.50 6.21 14.69
N THR A 191 -4.79 5.37 13.96
CA THR A 191 -3.66 4.60 14.47
C THR A 191 -2.35 4.97 13.80
N ASN A 192 -2.39 5.34 12.52
CA ASN A 192 -1.19 5.60 11.69
C ASN A 192 -0.09 4.55 11.93
N HIS A 193 -0.50 3.29 12.01
CA HIS A 193 0.36 2.17 12.47
C HIS A 193 1.43 1.78 11.46
N VAL A 194 1.22 2.04 10.18
CA VAL A 194 2.17 1.75 9.10
C VAL A 194 2.06 2.80 8.01
N TYR A 195 3.19 3.32 7.53
CA TYR A 195 3.25 4.02 6.26
C TYR A 195 3.31 2.99 5.12
N SER A 196 2.46 3.12 4.13
CA SER A 196 2.30 2.14 3.04
C SER A 196 2.66 2.76 1.69
N PRO A 197 3.74 2.31 1.03
CA PRO A 197 4.06 2.75 -0.32
C PRO A 197 3.28 1.97 -1.38
N TRP A 198 3.04 2.63 -2.52
CA TRP A 198 2.86 1.95 -3.80
C TRP A 198 4.23 1.81 -4.48
N ILE A 199 4.33 0.88 -5.40
CA ILE A 199 5.51 0.74 -6.25
C ILE A 199 5.10 0.52 -7.70
N VAL A 200 5.79 1.22 -8.60
CA VAL A 200 5.67 1.01 -10.05
C VAL A 200 6.66 -0.08 -10.44
N THR A 201 6.14 -1.17 -10.96
CA THR A 201 6.94 -2.34 -11.36
C THR A 201 6.74 -2.69 -12.81
N VAL A 202 7.78 -3.28 -13.40
CA VAL A 202 7.82 -3.71 -14.80
C VAL A 202 8.22 -5.17 -14.85
N SER A 203 7.64 -5.93 -15.79
CA SER A 203 8.12 -7.26 -16.12
C SER A 203 9.58 -7.21 -16.57
N LYS A 204 10.47 -7.95 -15.93
CA LYS A 204 11.87 -8.00 -16.34
C LYS A 204 12.03 -8.60 -17.74
N LYS A 205 11.22 -9.61 -18.10
CA LYS A 205 11.22 -10.18 -19.43
C LYS A 205 10.91 -9.18 -20.52
N TRP A 206 9.95 -8.30 -20.29
CA TRP A 206 9.62 -7.23 -21.22
C TRP A 206 10.67 -6.10 -21.17
N TRP A 207 11.11 -5.70 -19.99
CA TRP A 207 12.13 -4.67 -19.78
C TRP A 207 13.43 -4.95 -20.52
N ASP A 208 13.90 -6.19 -20.45
CA ASP A 208 15.16 -6.59 -21.10
C ASP A 208 15.12 -6.53 -22.63
N GLN A 209 13.91 -6.47 -23.23
CA GLN A 209 13.71 -6.28 -24.67
C GLN A 209 13.72 -4.82 -25.10
N LEU A 210 13.64 -3.89 -24.15
CA LEU A 210 13.59 -2.46 -24.44
C LEU A 210 14.98 -1.90 -24.75
N SER A 211 15.02 -0.90 -25.63
CA SER A 211 16.23 -0.09 -25.86
C SER A 211 16.57 0.73 -24.61
N ALA A 212 17.81 1.21 -24.53
CA ALA A 212 18.23 2.12 -23.47
C ALA A 212 17.36 3.40 -23.46
N ALA A 213 16.99 3.92 -24.61
CA ALA A 213 16.13 5.10 -24.74
C ALA A 213 14.72 4.84 -24.21
N GLU A 214 14.13 3.68 -24.51
CA GLU A 214 12.82 3.27 -24.02
C GLU A 214 12.80 3.08 -22.51
N LYS A 215 13.82 2.42 -21.96
CA LYS A 215 14.02 2.27 -20.50
C LYS A 215 14.11 3.63 -19.80
N LYS A 216 14.86 4.57 -20.38
CA LYS A 216 14.99 5.92 -19.85
C LYS A 216 13.66 6.66 -19.82
N VAL A 217 12.86 6.57 -20.88
CA VAL A 217 11.51 7.16 -20.95
C VAL A 217 10.64 6.65 -19.79
N LEU A 218 10.59 5.35 -19.58
CA LEU A 218 9.78 4.75 -18.52
C LEU A 218 10.28 5.14 -17.13
N GLN A 219 11.59 5.11 -16.90
CA GLN A 219 12.21 5.43 -15.61
C GLN A 219 11.97 6.91 -15.24
N GLU A 220 12.21 7.82 -16.17
CA GLU A 220 12.00 9.25 -15.92
C GLU A 220 10.51 9.59 -15.75
N ALA A 221 9.64 8.96 -16.54
CA ALA A 221 8.20 9.12 -16.40
C ALA A 221 7.69 8.61 -15.03
N ALA A 222 8.22 7.49 -14.54
CA ALA A 222 7.85 6.96 -13.22
C ALA A 222 8.29 7.89 -12.08
N VAL A 223 9.48 8.47 -12.16
CA VAL A 223 9.99 9.44 -11.17
C VAL A 223 9.19 10.74 -11.23
N LYS A 224 8.90 11.27 -12.41
CA LYS A 224 8.09 12.48 -12.58
C LYS A 224 6.66 12.28 -12.07
N SER A 225 6.09 11.12 -12.33
CA SER A 225 4.76 10.75 -11.85
C SER A 225 4.73 10.54 -10.33
N ARG A 226 5.82 10.12 -9.73
CA ARG A 226 5.98 10.05 -8.26
C ARG A 226 5.74 11.42 -7.62
N GLU A 227 6.33 12.47 -8.15
CA GLU A 227 6.16 13.83 -7.63
C GLU A 227 4.68 14.26 -7.72
N PHE A 228 4.05 14.05 -8.86
CA PHE A 228 2.63 14.32 -9.07
C PHE A 228 1.75 13.51 -8.11
N GLU A 229 1.97 12.21 -7.99
CA GLU A 229 1.18 11.29 -7.19
C GLU A 229 1.28 11.62 -5.70
N ARG A 230 2.48 11.85 -5.18
CA ARG A 230 2.69 12.21 -3.77
C ARG A 230 2.01 13.52 -3.41
N LYS A 231 2.12 14.53 -4.26
CA LYS A 231 1.45 15.82 -4.06
C LYS A 231 -0.07 15.65 -4.03
N ASP A 232 -0.62 15.00 -5.03
CA ASP A 232 -2.06 14.74 -5.17
C ASP A 232 -2.61 13.93 -3.98
N THR A 233 -1.91 12.86 -3.61
CA THR A 233 -2.28 11.99 -2.49
C THR A 233 -2.25 12.73 -1.15
N ARG A 234 -1.24 13.56 -0.91
CA ARG A 234 -1.10 14.32 0.34
C ARG A 234 -2.14 15.43 0.46
N GLU A 235 -2.46 16.10 -0.63
CA GLU A 235 -3.54 17.10 -0.68
C GLU A 235 -4.91 16.46 -0.39
N GLU A 236 -5.19 15.28 -0.93
CA GLU A 236 -6.40 14.53 -0.63
C GLU A 236 -6.43 14.04 0.82
N ALA A 237 -5.32 13.48 1.32
CA ALA A 237 -5.23 12.97 2.68
C ALA A 237 -5.53 14.05 3.73
N ALA A 238 -5.10 15.27 3.48
CA ALA A 238 -5.36 16.41 4.36
C ALA A 238 -6.87 16.72 4.55
N LYS A 239 -7.70 16.32 3.61
CA LYS A 239 -9.17 16.56 3.61
C LYS A 239 -9.98 15.30 3.91
N ALA A 240 -9.38 14.13 3.75
CA ALA A 240 -10.09 12.86 3.73
C ALA A 240 -10.73 12.52 5.08
N LEU A 241 -10.08 12.81 6.20
CA LEU A 241 -10.65 12.53 7.53
C LEU A 241 -11.91 13.33 7.80
N ALA A 242 -11.91 14.63 7.46
CA ALA A 242 -13.09 15.47 7.56
C ALA A 242 -14.23 14.99 6.65
N ASP A 243 -13.91 14.54 5.44
CA ASP A 243 -14.87 13.98 4.50
C ASP A 243 -15.52 12.69 5.05
N LEU A 244 -14.72 11.79 5.64
CA LEU A 244 -15.23 10.57 6.27
C LEU A 244 -16.16 10.86 7.46
N LYS A 245 -15.84 11.88 8.28
CA LYS A 245 -16.73 12.35 9.35
C LYS A 245 -18.06 12.85 8.80
N GLN A 246 -18.04 13.65 7.74
CA GLN A 246 -19.25 14.14 7.06
C GLN A 246 -20.10 12.99 6.48
N LYS A 247 -19.45 11.92 6.04
CA LYS A 247 -20.11 10.71 5.52
C LYS A 247 -20.65 9.79 6.63
N GLY A 248 -20.54 10.20 7.89
CA GLY A 248 -21.15 9.52 9.01
C GLY A 248 -20.25 8.55 9.78
N MET A 249 -18.98 8.45 9.45
CA MET A 249 -18.07 7.64 10.26
C MET A 249 -17.81 8.26 11.62
N GLN A 250 -17.82 7.44 12.66
CA GLN A 250 -17.45 7.82 14.01
C GLN A 250 -15.93 7.64 14.16
N VAL A 251 -15.24 8.75 14.36
CA VAL A 251 -13.77 8.79 14.42
C VAL A 251 -13.32 8.97 15.86
N ASN A 252 -12.36 8.18 16.30
CA ASN A 252 -11.68 8.32 17.58
C ASN A 252 -10.17 8.16 17.43
N GLU A 253 -9.44 8.62 18.42
CA GLU A 253 -8.00 8.43 18.56
C GLU A 253 -7.72 7.57 19.79
N LEU A 254 -6.59 6.84 19.76
CA LEU A 254 -6.07 6.17 20.95
C LEU A 254 -5.48 7.22 21.90
N SER A 255 -5.58 6.96 23.22
CA SER A 255 -4.79 7.71 24.19
C SER A 255 -3.28 7.51 23.92
N VAL A 256 -2.47 8.45 24.39
CA VAL A 256 -1.00 8.31 24.29
C VAL A 256 -0.52 7.01 24.96
N ALA A 257 -1.12 6.67 26.11
CA ALA A 257 -0.79 5.43 26.83
C ALA A 257 -1.12 4.18 26.02
N ASP A 258 -2.30 4.13 25.38
CA ASP A 258 -2.71 2.98 24.55
C ASP A 258 -1.93 2.90 23.26
N ALA A 259 -1.59 4.03 22.63
CA ALA A 259 -0.70 4.07 21.48
C ALA A 259 0.69 3.51 21.80
N ASN A 260 1.23 3.84 22.97
CA ASN A 260 2.50 3.29 23.46
C ASN A 260 2.41 1.78 23.73
N ARG A 261 1.31 1.33 24.33
CA ARG A 261 1.06 -0.11 24.53
C ARG A 261 0.99 -0.87 23.21
N MET A 262 0.37 -0.29 22.20
CA MET A 262 0.35 -0.85 20.83
C MET A 262 1.76 -1.00 20.28
N ARG A 263 2.61 0.03 20.40
CA ARG A 263 4.02 -0.02 19.98
C ARG A 263 4.80 -1.11 20.69
N GLU A 264 4.62 -1.26 22.00
CA GLU A 264 5.28 -2.30 22.79
C GLU A 264 4.89 -3.71 22.32
N LYS A 265 3.60 -3.94 22.06
CA LYS A 265 3.10 -5.23 21.54
C LYS A 265 3.68 -5.60 20.19
N LEU A 266 4.07 -4.62 19.39
CA LEU A 266 4.60 -4.83 18.04
C LEU A 266 6.13 -4.94 17.99
N THR A 267 6.83 -4.86 19.12
CA THR A 267 8.29 -4.99 19.20
C THR A 267 8.80 -6.32 18.64
N SER A 268 8.10 -7.42 18.91
CA SER A 268 8.43 -8.74 18.36
C SER A 268 8.36 -8.78 16.82
N VAL A 269 7.44 -8.02 16.24
CA VAL A 269 7.29 -7.90 14.79
C VAL A 269 8.50 -7.18 14.17
N HIS A 270 9.01 -6.13 14.82
CA HIS A 270 10.23 -5.45 14.39
C HIS A 270 11.41 -6.43 14.29
N SER A 271 11.60 -7.25 15.32
CA SER A 271 12.68 -8.24 15.36
C SER A 271 12.53 -9.29 14.25
N THR A 272 11.32 -9.76 14.00
CA THR A 272 11.03 -10.73 12.93
C THR A 272 11.33 -10.14 11.56
N VAL A 273 10.90 -8.90 11.30
CA VAL A 273 11.21 -8.21 10.02
C VAL A 273 12.71 -8.03 9.86
N ALA A 274 13.40 -7.52 10.88
CA ALA A 274 14.85 -7.30 10.83
C ALA A 274 15.61 -8.60 10.51
N SER A 275 15.19 -9.72 11.06
CA SER A 275 15.80 -11.03 10.77
C SER A 275 15.53 -11.52 9.34
N GLY A 276 14.42 -11.12 8.73
CA GLY A 276 13.99 -11.58 7.41
C GLY A 276 14.51 -10.75 6.23
N VAL A 277 14.91 -9.50 6.48
CA VAL A 277 15.34 -8.60 5.38
C VAL A 277 16.87 -8.54 5.20
N GLY A 278 17.66 -9.05 6.13
CA GLY A 278 19.13 -9.13 6.08
C GLY A 278 19.83 -7.88 6.57
#